data_8223ba97091c800bf0ffb75e50f761c8
#
_entry.id   8223ba97091c800bf0ffb75e50f761c8
#
_cell.length_a   1.000
_cell.length_b   1.000
_cell.length_c   1.000
_cell.angle_alpha   90.00
_cell.angle_beta   90.00
_cell.angle_gamma   90.00
#
_symmetry.space_group_name_H-M   'P 1'
#
loop_
_entity.id
_entity.type
_entity.pdbx_description
1 polymer ?
#
loop_
_entity_poly.entity_id
_entity_poly.type
_entity_poly.pdbx_seq_one_letter_code
_entity_poly.pdbx_strand_id
1 'polypeptide(L)'
;MKKIKVMSVFGTRPEAIKMAPLVKELAQREGIESLCCVTAQHREMLDSVMQVFGLKADADLDIMTPRQTLSTITCKCLTGMDEVIDCFAPDMILVHGDTSTTFAGALSAFYHKVKIGHVEAGLRTYDKYSPYPEEMNRQLVTRLADLYFCPTENNRANLARESVTEGVFVTGNTVIDALKTTVRKDYRFTTELLNELDYASRKVILVTCHRRENYGQPMEDIMSALAELAGTHPEAELVYPVHLSPVVQECAHRHLDGIGNVHLIAPLSADEMHNLMARCYMVMTDSGGLQEEAPALGKPVLVLRRETERPEAVAAGTVKLAGVERDAILALANELLNDPAAYAAMARAVNPYGDGHACARIADAIEWYFGLRAERPGDHRA
;
A
#
# COMPACT_ATOMS: atom_id res chain seq x y z
N MET A 1 14.91 -7.49 32.06
CA MET A 1 13.75 -8.36 31.74
C MET A 1 14.06 -9.10 30.47
N LYS A 2 13.52 -10.33 30.27
CA LYS A 2 13.63 -11.04 28.99
C LYS A 2 12.82 -10.26 27.94
N LYS A 3 13.42 -9.91 26.81
CA LYS A 3 12.70 -9.28 25.71
C LYS A 3 11.74 -10.28 25.07
N ILE A 4 10.59 -9.82 24.62
CA ILE A 4 9.72 -10.61 23.75
C ILE A 4 10.26 -10.59 22.32
N LYS A 5 10.23 -11.72 21.66
CA LYS A 5 10.68 -11.85 20.26
C LYS A 5 9.50 -11.69 19.32
N VAL A 6 9.50 -10.64 18.52
CA VAL A 6 8.45 -10.36 17.53
C VAL A 6 9.05 -10.46 16.14
N MET A 7 8.59 -11.43 15.36
CA MET A 7 9.07 -11.68 14.01
C MET A 7 8.07 -11.16 12.98
N SER A 8 8.49 -10.23 12.14
CA SER A 8 7.73 -9.74 11.00
C SER A 8 8.02 -10.60 9.77
N VAL A 9 6.97 -11.15 9.13
CA VAL A 9 7.08 -12.05 7.98
C VAL A 9 6.40 -11.42 6.77
N PHE A 10 7.13 -11.27 5.66
CA PHE A 10 6.61 -10.72 4.40
C PHE A 10 7.42 -11.20 3.20
N GLY A 11 6.85 -11.12 1.99
CA GLY A 11 7.50 -11.70 0.81
C GLY A 11 7.38 -10.90 -0.48
N THR A 12 6.53 -9.88 -0.50
CA THR A 12 6.29 -9.06 -1.70
C THR A 12 6.68 -7.60 -1.46
N ARG A 13 6.86 -6.86 -2.55
CA ARG A 13 7.16 -5.41 -2.51
C ARG A 13 6.11 -4.61 -1.72
N PRO A 14 4.78 -4.76 -1.95
CA PRO A 14 3.78 -4.01 -1.20
C PRO A 14 3.80 -4.30 0.29
N GLU A 15 3.97 -5.56 0.68
CA GLU A 15 4.12 -5.94 2.09
C GLU A 15 5.36 -5.28 2.70
N ALA A 16 6.51 -5.36 2.01
CA ALA A 16 7.76 -4.79 2.51
C ALA A 16 7.67 -3.28 2.77
N ILE A 17 7.05 -2.51 1.87
CA ILE A 17 6.84 -1.07 2.05
C ILE A 17 6.07 -0.78 3.34
N LYS A 18 5.04 -1.56 3.63
CA LYS A 18 4.15 -1.38 4.79
C LYS A 18 4.72 -1.95 6.08
N MET A 19 5.52 -3.04 5.99
CA MET A 19 6.11 -3.69 7.17
C MET A 19 7.45 -3.08 7.59
N ALA A 20 8.21 -2.49 6.67
CA ALA A 20 9.51 -1.92 6.97
C ALA A 20 9.50 -0.85 8.09
N PRO A 21 8.59 0.13 8.10
CA PRO A 21 8.51 1.08 9.21
C PRO A 21 8.13 0.39 10.53
N LEU A 22 7.32 -0.66 10.50
CA LEU A 22 6.94 -1.41 11.69
C LEU A 22 8.12 -2.19 12.27
N VAL A 23 8.92 -2.86 11.42
CA VAL A 23 10.16 -3.54 11.86
C VAL A 23 11.10 -2.56 12.56
N LYS A 24 11.26 -1.34 12.02
CA LYS A 24 12.09 -0.28 12.62
C LYS A 24 11.52 0.24 13.93
N GLU A 25 10.21 0.43 14.02
CA GLU A 25 9.54 0.85 15.25
C GLU A 25 9.71 -0.20 16.35
N LEU A 26 9.51 -1.48 16.05
CA LEU A 26 9.69 -2.59 17.00
C LEU A 26 11.14 -2.68 17.47
N ALA A 27 12.13 -2.46 16.60
CA ALA A 27 13.54 -2.48 16.94
C ALA A 27 13.95 -1.36 17.92
N GLN A 28 13.18 -0.28 18.04
CA GLN A 28 13.41 0.82 18.98
C GLN A 28 12.82 0.57 20.36
N ARG A 29 11.97 -0.47 20.51
CA ARG A 29 11.31 -0.80 21.77
C ARG A 29 12.23 -1.60 22.70
N GLU A 30 12.49 -1.11 23.90
CA GLU A 30 13.41 -1.75 24.87
C GLU A 30 12.98 -3.18 25.25
N GLY A 31 11.66 -3.42 25.34
CA GLY A 31 11.07 -4.72 25.71
C GLY A 31 10.97 -5.71 24.55
N ILE A 32 11.27 -5.32 23.30
CA ILE A 32 11.08 -6.12 22.10
C ILE A 32 12.44 -6.47 21.45
N GLU A 33 12.58 -7.70 21.03
CA GLU A 33 13.57 -8.15 20.06
C GLU A 33 12.86 -8.29 18.72
N SER A 34 13.10 -7.32 17.82
CA SER A 34 12.49 -7.30 16.48
C SER A 34 13.28 -8.19 15.53
N LEU A 35 12.62 -9.18 14.94
CA LEU A 35 13.15 -10.10 13.95
C LEU A 35 12.45 -9.88 12.61
N CYS A 36 13.18 -10.03 11.51
CA CYS A 36 12.68 -9.88 10.16
C CYS A 36 12.91 -11.16 9.35
N CYS A 37 11.85 -11.80 8.91
CA CYS A 37 11.88 -12.95 8.02
C CYS A 37 11.27 -12.56 6.67
N VAL A 38 12.02 -12.78 5.59
CA VAL A 38 11.54 -12.56 4.23
C VAL A 38 11.35 -13.88 3.51
N THR A 39 10.23 -14.04 2.80
CA THR A 39 10.03 -15.22 1.97
C THR A 39 10.57 -15.04 0.56
N ALA A 40 10.77 -13.77 0.15
CA ALA A 40 11.26 -13.39 -1.17
C ALA A 40 10.45 -14.01 -2.32
N GLN A 41 9.13 -13.96 -2.20
CA GLN A 41 8.21 -14.37 -3.27
C GLN A 41 8.45 -13.57 -4.57
N HIS A 42 8.93 -12.30 -4.46
CA HIS A 42 9.34 -11.42 -5.55
C HIS A 42 10.71 -10.80 -5.22
N ARG A 43 11.81 -11.54 -5.48
CA ARG A 43 13.18 -11.23 -5.02
C ARG A 43 13.63 -9.80 -5.29
N GLU A 44 13.79 -9.43 -6.55
CA GLU A 44 14.39 -8.15 -6.94
C GLU A 44 13.63 -6.93 -6.40
N MET A 45 12.29 -6.99 -6.46
CA MET A 45 11.44 -5.91 -5.97
C MET A 45 11.49 -5.78 -4.44
N LEU A 46 11.61 -6.89 -3.73
CA LEU A 46 11.73 -6.92 -2.28
C LEU A 46 13.06 -6.32 -1.83
N ASP A 47 14.16 -6.75 -2.44
CA ASP A 47 15.50 -6.32 -2.10
C ASP A 47 15.67 -4.81 -2.25
N SER A 48 15.08 -4.21 -3.29
CA SER A 48 15.10 -2.75 -3.48
C SER A 48 14.42 -2.01 -2.32
N VAL A 49 13.29 -2.51 -1.82
CA VAL A 49 12.61 -1.91 -0.67
C VAL A 49 13.42 -2.09 0.61
N MET A 50 13.95 -3.28 0.84
CA MET A 50 14.82 -3.54 2.00
C MET A 50 16.01 -2.57 2.03
N GLN A 51 16.62 -2.29 0.87
CA GLN A 51 17.70 -1.31 0.73
C GLN A 51 17.24 0.12 1.05
N VAL A 52 16.10 0.56 0.49
CA VAL A 52 15.54 1.91 0.72
C VAL A 52 15.30 2.16 2.21
N PHE A 53 14.79 1.15 2.92
CA PHE A 53 14.54 1.25 4.36
C PHE A 53 15.76 0.90 5.23
N GLY A 54 16.87 0.45 4.65
CA GLY A 54 18.08 0.04 5.38
C GLY A 54 17.83 -1.17 6.29
N LEU A 55 16.96 -2.08 5.87
CA LEU A 55 16.66 -3.31 6.61
C LEU A 55 17.52 -4.48 6.15
N LYS A 56 17.80 -5.37 7.10
CA LYS A 56 18.38 -6.69 6.84
C LYS A 56 17.44 -7.75 7.37
N ALA A 57 17.28 -8.83 6.62
CA ALA A 57 16.54 -9.98 7.07
C ALA A 57 17.40 -10.83 8.02
N ASP A 58 16.80 -11.32 9.11
CA ASP A 58 17.39 -12.30 10.02
C ASP A 58 17.24 -13.72 9.45
N ALA A 59 16.16 -13.94 8.68
CA ALA A 59 15.92 -15.16 7.92
C ALA A 59 15.43 -14.82 6.51
N ASP A 60 15.88 -15.58 5.53
CA ASP A 60 15.51 -15.42 4.12
C ASP A 60 15.23 -16.80 3.52
N LEU A 61 13.95 -17.03 3.14
CA LEU A 61 13.51 -18.32 2.64
C LEU A 61 13.77 -18.52 1.14
N ASP A 62 13.99 -17.44 0.40
CA ASP A 62 14.29 -17.43 -1.04
C ASP A 62 13.41 -18.39 -1.87
N ILE A 63 12.10 -18.30 -1.68
CA ILE A 63 11.14 -19.24 -2.28
C ILE A 63 10.88 -19.03 -3.76
N MET A 64 11.36 -17.91 -4.33
CA MET A 64 11.06 -17.55 -5.71
C MET A 64 11.58 -18.59 -6.71
N THR A 65 10.71 -19.08 -7.58
CA THR A 65 11.08 -19.94 -8.70
C THR A 65 10.25 -19.60 -9.93
N PRO A 66 10.80 -19.79 -11.15
CA PRO A 66 10.04 -19.57 -12.38
C PRO A 66 8.76 -20.40 -12.43
N ARG A 67 7.65 -19.77 -12.86
CA ARG A 67 6.33 -20.43 -13.05
C ARG A 67 5.77 -21.10 -11.80
N GLN A 68 6.05 -20.56 -10.63
CA GLN A 68 5.50 -21.11 -9.38
C GLN A 68 3.98 -21.00 -9.31
N THR A 69 3.34 -22.04 -8.77
CA THR A 69 1.90 -22.04 -8.48
C THR A 69 1.64 -21.56 -7.06
N LEU A 70 0.40 -21.18 -6.74
CA LEU A 70 -0.02 -20.85 -5.38
C LEU A 70 0.32 -21.96 -4.38
N SER A 71 0.06 -23.23 -4.78
CA SER A 71 0.39 -24.40 -3.96
C SER A 71 1.89 -24.51 -3.68
N THR A 72 2.74 -24.30 -4.70
CA THR A 72 4.19 -24.32 -4.54
C THR A 72 4.68 -23.22 -3.59
N ILE A 73 4.15 -22.00 -3.71
CA ILE A 73 4.47 -20.89 -2.81
C ILE A 73 4.09 -21.24 -1.38
N THR A 74 2.84 -21.69 -1.17
CA THR A 74 2.32 -22.04 0.16
C THR A 74 3.15 -23.15 0.81
N CYS A 75 3.46 -24.23 0.09
CA CYS A 75 4.26 -25.34 0.63
C CYS A 75 5.67 -24.89 1.01
N LYS A 76 6.35 -24.12 0.16
CA LYS A 76 7.69 -23.62 0.45
C LYS A 76 7.70 -22.67 1.65
N CYS A 77 6.71 -21.78 1.73
CA CYS A 77 6.57 -20.89 2.89
C CYS A 77 6.35 -21.69 4.18
N LEU A 78 5.43 -22.68 4.18
CA LEU A 78 5.16 -23.50 5.37
C LEU A 78 6.42 -24.22 5.85
N THR A 79 7.09 -24.99 4.97
CA THR A 79 8.28 -25.75 5.37
C THR A 79 9.45 -24.86 5.79
N GLY A 80 9.69 -23.73 5.10
CA GLY A 80 10.73 -22.79 5.48
C GLY A 80 10.41 -22.07 6.80
N MET A 81 9.15 -21.72 7.05
CA MET A 81 8.74 -21.10 8.30
C MET A 81 8.87 -22.05 9.50
N ASP A 82 8.65 -23.35 9.34
CA ASP A 82 8.86 -24.33 10.42
C ASP A 82 10.31 -24.29 10.91
N GLU A 83 11.29 -24.31 10.00
CA GLU A 83 12.72 -24.21 10.34
C GLU A 83 13.08 -22.89 11.02
N VAL A 84 12.48 -21.78 10.53
CA VAL A 84 12.72 -20.44 11.08
C VAL A 84 12.14 -20.31 12.49
N ILE A 85 10.90 -20.80 12.70
CA ILE A 85 10.27 -20.76 14.02
C ILE A 85 11.04 -21.59 15.04
N ASP A 86 11.49 -22.79 14.67
CA ASP A 86 12.28 -23.65 15.53
C ASP A 86 13.64 -23.02 15.89
N CYS A 87 14.28 -22.32 14.93
CA CYS A 87 15.56 -21.66 15.13
C CYS A 87 15.47 -20.42 16.04
N PHE A 88 14.53 -19.54 15.78
CA PHE A 88 14.44 -18.23 16.45
C PHE A 88 13.51 -18.24 17.67
N ALA A 89 12.59 -19.19 17.77
CA ALA A 89 11.56 -19.32 18.82
C ALA A 89 10.88 -17.97 19.13
N PRO A 90 10.18 -17.34 18.14
CA PRO A 90 9.49 -16.07 18.35
C PRO A 90 8.30 -16.24 19.31
N ASP A 91 8.03 -15.21 20.12
CA ASP A 91 6.83 -15.16 20.96
C ASP A 91 5.61 -14.72 20.15
N MET A 92 5.81 -13.94 19.07
CA MET A 92 4.76 -13.51 18.13
C MET A 92 5.30 -13.42 16.70
N ILE A 93 4.45 -13.80 15.75
CA ILE A 93 4.65 -13.56 14.32
C ILE A 93 3.66 -12.49 13.86
N LEU A 94 4.16 -11.48 13.13
CA LEU A 94 3.36 -10.48 12.43
C LEU A 94 3.32 -10.83 10.95
N VAL A 95 2.11 -10.91 10.41
CA VAL A 95 1.84 -11.09 8.99
C VAL A 95 1.04 -9.90 8.46
N HIS A 96 1.13 -9.60 7.16
CA HIS A 96 0.53 -8.41 6.59
C HIS A 96 -0.42 -8.73 5.44
N GLY A 97 -1.64 -8.19 5.49
CA GLY A 97 -2.59 -8.22 4.39
C GLY A 97 -3.09 -9.62 4.06
N ASP A 98 -2.85 -10.09 2.82
CA ASP A 98 -3.62 -11.17 2.23
C ASP A 98 -2.84 -12.06 1.24
N THR A 99 -1.53 -11.97 1.19
CA THR A 99 -0.71 -12.80 0.29
C THR A 99 -0.67 -14.26 0.72
N SER A 100 -0.17 -15.13 -0.17
CA SER A 100 0.11 -16.53 0.20
C SER A 100 1.15 -16.63 1.32
N THR A 101 2.11 -15.71 1.37
CA THR A 101 3.07 -15.59 2.47
C THR A 101 2.37 -15.31 3.80
N THR A 102 1.41 -14.37 3.81
CA THR A 102 0.60 -14.02 4.98
C THR A 102 -0.13 -15.22 5.54
N PHE A 103 -0.83 -15.95 4.66
CA PHE A 103 -1.56 -17.15 5.06
C PHE A 103 -0.64 -18.27 5.55
N ALA A 104 0.42 -18.58 4.81
CA ALA A 104 1.35 -19.67 5.18
C ALA A 104 2.12 -19.35 6.47
N GLY A 105 2.58 -18.10 6.65
CA GLY A 105 3.23 -17.67 7.87
C GLY A 105 2.33 -17.73 9.10
N ALA A 106 1.06 -17.33 8.97
CA ALA A 106 0.09 -17.44 10.05
C ALA A 106 -0.22 -18.91 10.37
N LEU A 107 -0.37 -19.76 9.37
CA LEU A 107 -0.66 -21.19 9.57
C LEU A 107 0.52 -21.92 10.25
N SER A 108 1.75 -21.65 9.84
CA SER A 108 2.94 -22.22 10.49
C SER A 108 3.06 -21.76 11.95
N ALA A 109 2.84 -20.47 12.22
CA ALA A 109 2.80 -19.93 13.58
C ALA A 109 1.75 -20.64 14.46
N PHE A 110 0.55 -20.86 13.91
CA PHE A 110 -0.50 -21.60 14.61
C PHE A 110 -0.09 -23.03 14.96
N TYR A 111 0.57 -23.75 14.05
CA TYR A 111 1.05 -25.11 14.32
C TYR A 111 2.09 -25.18 15.43
N HIS A 112 2.92 -24.14 15.55
CA HIS A 112 3.93 -24.01 16.61
C HIS A 112 3.39 -23.33 17.88
N LYS A 113 2.08 -22.98 17.94
CA LYS A 113 1.46 -22.26 19.07
C LYS A 113 2.09 -20.91 19.35
N VAL A 114 2.68 -20.30 18.35
CA VAL A 114 3.20 -18.92 18.40
C VAL A 114 2.06 -17.94 18.19
N LYS A 115 2.05 -16.83 18.92
CA LYS A 115 1.04 -15.77 18.78
C LYS A 115 1.09 -15.10 17.43
N ILE A 116 -0.05 -14.66 16.91
CA ILE A 116 -0.17 -14.12 15.55
C ILE A 116 -0.81 -12.74 15.61
N GLY A 117 -0.11 -11.73 15.05
CA GLY A 117 -0.66 -10.41 14.79
C GLY A 117 -0.88 -10.19 13.29
N HIS A 118 -2.08 -9.80 12.91
CA HIS A 118 -2.46 -9.53 11.53
C HIS A 118 -2.48 -8.03 11.26
N VAL A 119 -1.51 -7.52 10.55
CA VAL A 119 -1.40 -6.13 10.10
C VAL A 119 -2.24 -5.94 8.83
N GLU A 120 -2.96 -4.83 8.70
CA GLU A 120 -3.94 -4.56 7.64
C GLU A 120 -5.11 -5.56 7.68
N ALA A 121 -5.61 -5.85 8.89
CA ALA A 121 -6.70 -6.77 9.12
C ALA A 121 -8.06 -6.15 8.79
N GLY A 122 -9.02 -6.99 8.39
CA GLY A 122 -10.43 -6.60 8.27
C GLY A 122 -10.86 -6.05 6.92
N LEU A 123 -10.01 -6.01 5.91
CA LEU A 123 -10.42 -5.76 4.52
C LEU A 123 -11.31 -6.92 4.04
N ARG A 124 -12.44 -6.60 3.39
CA ARG A 124 -13.39 -7.59 2.86
C ARG A 124 -14.04 -7.13 1.57
N THR A 125 -14.18 -8.06 0.64
CA THR A 125 -15.08 -7.96 -0.51
C THR A 125 -16.30 -8.89 -0.36
N TYR A 126 -16.16 -9.93 0.47
CA TYR A 126 -17.13 -11.02 0.64
C TYR A 126 -17.36 -11.89 -0.61
N ASP A 127 -16.63 -11.64 -1.69
CA ASP A 127 -16.55 -12.53 -2.85
C ASP A 127 -15.24 -13.31 -2.82
N LYS A 128 -15.30 -14.59 -2.46
CA LYS A 128 -14.12 -15.45 -2.29
C LYS A 128 -13.24 -15.60 -3.53
N TYR A 129 -13.71 -15.17 -4.69
CA TYR A 129 -12.98 -15.19 -5.95
C TYR A 129 -12.56 -13.80 -6.44
N SER A 130 -12.85 -12.74 -5.68
CA SER A 130 -12.53 -11.36 -6.07
C SER A 130 -12.10 -10.49 -4.87
N PRO A 131 -10.82 -10.12 -4.73
CA PRO A 131 -9.65 -10.63 -5.47
C PRO A 131 -9.32 -12.07 -5.10
N TYR A 132 -8.69 -12.78 -6.03
CA TYR A 132 -8.31 -14.18 -5.86
C TYR A 132 -6.80 -14.36 -5.90
N PRO A 133 -6.17 -15.03 -4.92
CA PRO A 133 -6.76 -15.74 -3.76
C PRO A 133 -6.91 -14.87 -2.49
N GLU A 134 -6.71 -13.55 -2.58
CA GLU A 134 -6.49 -12.63 -1.47
C GLU A 134 -7.67 -12.61 -0.49
N GLU A 135 -8.91 -12.60 -0.98
CA GLU A 135 -10.09 -12.56 -0.09
C GLU A 135 -10.14 -13.77 0.84
N MET A 136 -9.86 -14.97 0.33
CA MET A 136 -9.84 -16.17 1.17
C MET A 136 -8.64 -16.19 2.12
N ASN A 137 -7.47 -15.73 1.69
CA ASN A 137 -6.30 -15.66 2.55
C ASN A 137 -6.59 -14.78 3.78
N ARG A 138 -7.18 -13.56 3.60
CA ARG A 138 -7.49 -12.66 4.71
C ARG A 138 -8.56 -13.22 5.65
N GLN A 139 -9.57 -13.94 5.14
CA GLN A 139 -10.57 -14.62 5.97
C GLN A 139 -9.96 -15.75 6.79
N LEU A 140 -9.09 -16.58 6.21
CA LEU A 140 -8.42 -17.69 6.89
C LEU A 140 -7.46 -17.15 7.97
N VAL A 141 -6.66 -16.13 7.67
CA VAL A 141 -5.75 -15.50 8.64
C VAL A 141 -6.53 -14.90 9.81
N THR A 142 -7.72 -14.33 9.55
CA THR A 142 -8.60 -13.81 10.61
C THR A 142 -8.99 -14.89 11.62
N ARG A 143 -9.09 -16.16 11.24
CA ARG A 143 -9.39 -17.28 12.16
C ARG A 143 -8.18 -17.78 12.95
N LEU A 144 -6.97 -17.44 12.49
CA LEU A 144 -5.72 -17.87 13.12
C LEU A 144 -5.13 -16.80 14.06
N ALA A 145 -5.38 -15.53 13.78
CA ALA A 145 -4.75 -14.41 14.49
C ALA A 145 -5.28 -14.20 15.92
N ASP A 146 -4.39 -13.72 16.81
CA ASP A 146 -4.69 -13.31 18.18
C ASP A 146 -4.90 -11.78 18.27
N LEU A 147 -4.16 -10.99 17.46
CA LEU A 147 -4.29 -9.53 17.38
C LEU A 147 -4.58 -9.09 15.94
N TYR A 148 -5.41 -8.06 15.81
CA TYR A 148 -5.87 -7.54 14.53
C TYR A 148 -5.65 -6.02 14.49
N PHE A 149 -4.83 -5.57 13.55
CA PHE A 149 -4.49 -4.17 13.36
C PHE A 149 -5.21 -3.63 12.13
N CYS A 150 -6.35 -3.02 12.35
CA CYS A 150 -7.25 -2.53 11.30
C CYS A 150 -6.82 -1.14 10.83
N PRO A 151 -6.74 -0.88 9.52
CA PRO A 151 -6.52 0.48 9.01
C PRO A 151 -7.62 1.46 9.42
N THR A 152 -8.89 1.05 9.38
CA THR A 152 -10.05 1.92 9.59
C THR A 152 -11.11 1.28 10.49
N GLU A 153 -12.08 2.08 10.94
CA GLU A 153 -13.26 1.60 11.66
C GLU A 153 -14.12 0.64 10.82
N ASN A 154 -14.17 0.83 9.50
CA ASN A 154 -14.89 -0.08 8.62
C ASN A 154 -14.26 -1.48 8.60
N ASN A 155 -12.93 -1.55 8.62
CA ASN A 155 -12.22 -2.82 8.74
C ASN A 155 -12.52 -3.54 10.07
N ARG A 156 -12.58 -2.79 11.18
CA ARG A 156 -13.02 -3.32 12.49
C ARG A 156 -14.47 -3.81 12.43
N ALA A 157 -15.36 -3.06 11.79
CA ALA A 157 -16.75 -3.46 11.64
C ALA A 157 -16.91 -4.76 10.83
N ASN A 158 -16.07 -4.96 9.82
CA ASN A 158 -16.04 -6.21 9.04
C ASN A 158 -15.66 -7.41 9.93
N LEU A 159 -14.64 -7.26 10.78
CA LEU A 159 -14.27 -8.30 11.75
C LEU A 159 -15.39 -8.58 12.76
N ALA A 160 -16.05 -7.54 13.25
CA ALA A 160 -17.17 -7.69 14.17
C ALA A 160 -18.35 -8.47 13.56
N ARG A 161 -18.64 -8.30 12.26
CA ARG A 161 -19.63 -9.10 11.53
C ARG A 161 -19.27 -10.60 11.52
N GLU A 162 -17.99 -10.91 11.61
CA GLU A 162 -17.47 -12.28 11.69
C GLU A 162 -17.28 -12.76 13.14
N SER A 163 -17.84 -12.03 14.12
CA SER A 163 -17.76 -12.32 15.55
C SER A 163 -16.31 -12.21 16.11
N VAL A 164 -15.44 -11.43 15.47
CA VAL A 164 -14.11 -11.11 15.98
C VAL A 164 -14.15 -9.71 16.58
N THR A 165 -14.17 -9.64 17.92
CA THR A 165 -14.32 -8.41 18.70
C THR A 165 -13.19 -8.18 19.69
N GLU A 166 -12.44 -9.23 20.04
CA GLU A 166 -11.31 -9.17 20.96
C GLU A 166 -9.99 -9.06 20.20
N GLY A 167 -8.99 -8.41 20.80
CA GLY A 167 -7.68 -8.24 20.19
C GLY A 167 -7.67 -7.31 18.98
N VAL A 168 -8.75 -6.56 18.73
CA VAL A 168 -8.90 -5.68 17.55
C VAL A 168 -8.53 -4.25 17.93
N PHE A 169 -7.65 -3.64 17.11
CA PHE A 169 -7.20 -2.24 17.25
C PHE A 169 -7.35 -1.52 15.92
N VAL A 170 -7.87 -0.31 15.93
CA VAL A 170 -7.83 0.59 14.77
C VAL A 170 -6.53 1.39 14.88
N THR A 171 -5.60 1.11 13.98
CA THR A 171 -4.24 1.67 14.05
C THR A 171 -3.96 2.75 13.02
N GLY A 172 -4.71 2.77 11.92
CA GLY A 172 -4.31 3.37 10.66
C GLY A 172 -3.50 2.38 9.81
N ASN A 173 -3.18 2.76 8.57
CA ASN A 173 -2.38 1.95 7.65
C ASN A 173 -0.89 2.32 7.77
N THR A 174 -0.03 1.32 7.92
CA THR A 174 1.43 1.48 8.04
C THR A 174 2.09 2.05 6.78
N VAL A 175 1.41 2.06 5.64
CA VAL A 175 1.90 2.75 4.43
C VAL A 175 2.07 4.24 4.65
N ILE A 176 1.23 4.85 5.51
CA ILE A 176 1.35 6.28 5.83
C ILE A 176 2.62 6.54 6.67
N ASP A 177 2.98 5.61 7.54
CA ASP A 177 4.27 5.65 8.27
C ASP A 177 5.46 5.51 7.32
N ALA A 178 5.33 4.71 6.25
CA ALA A 178 6.38 4.54 5.25
C ALA A 178 6.73 5.86 4.55
N LEU A 179 5.74 6.71 4.27
CA LEU A 179 5.94 8.01 3.63
C LEU A 179 6.87 8.91 4.44
N LYS A 180 6.84 8.85 5.78
CA LYS A 180 7.74 9.62 6.65
C LYS A 180 9.22 9.26 6.46
N THR A 181 9.50 8.05 5.99
CA THR A 181 10.88 7.58 5.73
C THR A 181 11.29 7.82 4.30
N THR A 182 10.39 7.63 3.35
CA THR A 182 10.70 7.66 1.91
C THR A 182 10.62 9.06 1.30
N VAL A 183 9.70 9.91 1.78
CA VAL A 183 9.57 11.28 1.28
C VAL A 183 10.64 12.19 1.89
N ARG A 184 11.46 12.80 1.03
CA ARG A 184 12.56 13.69 1.43
C ARG A 184 12.52 14.99 0.62
N LYS A 185 12.79 16.11 1.27
CA LYS A 185 12.77 17.43 0.62
C LYS A 185 13.85 17.55 -0.45
N ASP A 186 15.01 16.98 -0.19
CA ASP A 186 16.21 17.00 -1.04
C ASP A 186 16.36 15.76 -1.91
N TYR A 187 15.25 15.01 -2.13
CA TYR A 187 15.27 13.80 -2.94
C TYR A 187 15.66 14.12 -4.38
N ARG A 188 16.63 13.38 -4.90
CA ARG A 188 17.01 13.40 -6.31
C ARG A 188 16.55 12.13 -6.99
N PHE A 189 15.77 12.26 -8.05
CA PHE A 189 15.26 11.14 -8.84
C PHE A 189 16.38 10.55 -9.69
N THR A 190 16.33 9.22 -9.88
CA THR A 190 17.15 8.52 -10.87
C THR A 190 16.69 8.89 -12.28
N THR A 191 15.38 9.06 -12.47
CA THR A 191 14.79 9.57 -13.72
C THR A 191 15.04 11.06 -13.85
N GLU A 192 16.03 11.47 -14.65
CA GLU A 192 16.52 12.86 -14.73
C GLU A 192 15.42 13.85 -15.09
N LEU A 193 14.50 13.48 -15.99
CA LEU A 193 13.32 14.30 -16.33
C LEU A 193 12.59 14.84 -15.08
N LEU A 194 12.43 13.99 -14.04
CA LEU A 194 11.72 14.37 -12.83
C LEU A 194 12.48 15.40 -11.98
N ASN A 195 13.80 15.56 -12.17
CA ASN A 195 14.59 16.61 -11.54
C ASN A 195 14.47 17.94 -12.27
N GLU A 196 14.12 17.93 -13.56
CA GLU A 196 14.03 19.10 -14.43
C GLU A 196 12.65 19.76 -14.40
N LEU A 197 11.61 19.05 -13.93
CA LEU A 197 10.25 19.58 -13.83
C LEU A 197 10.15 20.74 -12.83
N ASP A 198 9.48 21.81 -13.24
CA ASP A 198 9.18 22.95 -12.38
C ASP A 198 7.90 22.72 -11.56
N TYR A 199 8.04 22.04 -10.43
CA TYR A 199 6.93 21.75 -9.51
C TYR A 199 6.36 23.01 -8.82
N ALA A 200 7.01 24.15 -8.90
CA ALA A 200 6.56 25.37 -8.25
C ALA A 200 5.57 26.16 -9.12
N SER A 201 5.79 26.21 -10.43
CA SER A 201 4.96 26.98 -11.38
C SER A 201 4.06 26.11 -12.25
N ARG A 202 4.37 24.82 -12.40
CA ARG A 202 3.61 23.87 -13.23
C ARG A 202 2.71 22.98 -12.38
N LYS A 203 1.54 22.62 -12.90
CA LYS A 203 0.65 21.66 -12.25
C LYS A 203 1.03 20.25 -12.69
N VAL A 204 1.98 19.63 -11.98
CA VAL A 204 2.40 18.26 -12.28
C VAL A 204 1.31 17.27 -11.85
N ILE A 205 0.79 16.50 -12.78
CA ILE A 205 -0.24 15.46 -12.56
C ILE A 205 0.42 14.09 -12.67
N LEU A 206 0.43 13.34 -11.57
CA LEU A 206 0.87 11.95 -11.59
C LEU A 206 -0.26 11.07 -12.11
N VAL A 207 0.01 10.30 -13.15
CA VAL A 207 -0.95 9.36 -13.75
C VAL A 207 -0.48 7.93 -13.56
N THR A 208 -1.38 7.03 -13.14
CA THR A 208 -1.18 5.58 -13.22
C THR A 208 -2.47 4.89 -13.67
N CYS A 209 -2.37 4.02 -14.69
CA CYS A 209 -3.50 3.24 -15.18
C CYS A 209 -2.99 1.90 -15.72
N HIS A 210 -3.36 0.78 -15.09
CA HIS A 210 -2.84 -0.55 -15.43
C HIS A 210 -3.76 -1.71 -15.03
N ARG A 211 -4.90 -1.43 -14.39
CA ARG A 211 -5.85 -2.46 -13.96
C ARG A 211 -6.46 -3.18 -15.15
N ARG A 212 -6.56 -4.51 -15.06
CA ARG A 212 -7.10 -5.36 -16.14
C ARG A 212 -8.57 -5.04 -16.45
N GLU A 213 -9.32 -4.59 -15.45
CA GLU A 213 -10.72 -4.16 -15.62
C GLU A 213 -10.87 -2.95 -16.53
N ASN A 214 -9.80 -2.16 -16.70
CA ASN A 214 -9.76 -1.00 -17.60
C ASN A 214 -9.32 -1.36 -19.04
N TYR A 215 -8.91 -2.60 -19.33
CA TYR A 215 -8.45 -2.96 -20.67
C TYR A 215 -9.57 -2.82 -21.72
N GLY A 216 -9.19 -2.44 -22.95
CA GLY A 216 -10.12 -2.15 -24.05
C GLY A 216 -10.67 -0.74 -24.03
N GLN A 217 -11.95 -0.57 -24.29
CA GLN A 217 -12.58 0.76 -24.45
C GLN A 217 -12.39 1.68 -23.22
N PRO A 218 -12.51 1.21 -21.96
CA PRO A 218 -12.24 2.06 -20.79
C PRO A 218 -10.85 2.71 -20.82
N MET A 219 -9.82 1.96 -21.22
CA MET A 219 -8.45 2.49 -21.29
C MET A 219 -8.30 3.50 -22.43
N GLU A 220 -8.92 3.24 -23.58
CA GLU A 220 -8.96 4.19 -24.71
C GLU A 220 -9.61 5.53 -24.30
N ASP A 221 -10.72 5.47 -23.56
CA ASP A 221 -11.43 6.66 -23.06
C ASP A 221 -10.58 7.43 -22.03
N ILE A 222 -9.91 6.73 -21.10
CA ILE A 222 -8.98 7.33 -20.14
C ILE A 222 -7.83 8.03 -20.87
N MET A 223 -7.15 7.35 -21.82
CA MET A 223 -6.01 7.93 -22.54
C MET A 223 -6.44 9.13 -23.41
N SER A 224 -7.62 9.06 -24.03
CA SER A 224 -8.21 10.17 -24.76
C SER A 224 -8.50 11.37 -23.85
N ALA A 225 -9.01 11.14 -22.63
CA ALA A 225 -9.21 12.20 -21.65
C ALA A 225 -7.88 12.86 -21.25
N LEU A 226 -6.82 12.08 -21.03
CA LEU A 226 -5.50 12.61 -20.68
C LEU A 226 -4.90 13.45 -21.82
N ALA A 227 -5.02 13.00 -23.06
CA ALA A 227 -4.55 13.74 -24.23
C ALA A 227 -5.26 15.09 -24.39
N GLU A 228 -6.58 15.12 -24.22
CA GLU A 228 -7.35 16.37 -24.25
C GLU A 228 -7.03 17.29 -23.09
N LEU A 229 -6.90 16.73 -21.87
CA LEU A 229 -6.50 17.49 -20.68
C LEU A 229 -5.16 18.19 -20.90
N ALA A 230 -4.17 17.49 -21.44
CA ALA A 230 -2.88 18.06 -21.78
C ALA A 230 -2.96 19.18 -22.83
N GLY A 231 -3.82 19.01 -23.85
CA GLY A 231 -4.04 20.02 -24.88
C GLY A 231 -4.78 21.26 -24.39
N THR A 232 -5.68 21.14 -23.42
CA THR A 232 -6.47 22.25 -22.87
C THR A 232 -5.81 22.96 -21.71
N HIS A 233 -4.82 22.31 -21.06
CA HIS A 233 -4.07 22.85 -19.91
C HIS A 233 -2.55 22.88 -20.19
N PRO A 234 -2.06 23.83 -20.97
CA PRO A 234 -0.64 23.92 -21.26
C PRO A 234 0.24 24.22 -20.03
N GLU A 235 -0.34 24.67 -18.93
CA GLU A 235 0.34 24.83 -17.63
C GLU A 235 0.48 23.51 -16.84
N ALA A 236 -0.23 22.44 -17.24
CA ALA A 236 -0.11 21.14 -16.62
C ALA A 236 1.01 20.31 -17.28
N GLU A 237 1.65 19.45 -16.47
CA GLU A 237 2.60 18.43 -16.90
C GLU A 237 2.08 17.08 -16.46
N LEU A 238 1.75 16.19 -17.38
CA LEU A 238 1.31 14.84 -17.08
C LEU A 238 2.51 13.90 -17.02
N VAL A 239 2.75 13.30 -15.89
CA VAL A 239 3.82 12.30 -15.71
C VAL A 239 3.18 10.94 -15.53
N TYR A 240 3.42 10.05 -16.48
CA TYR A 240 2.85 8.72 -16.47
C TYR A 240 3.95 7.64 -16.48
N PRO A 241 4.27 7.05 -15.31
CA PRO A 241 5.07 5.84 -15.23
C PRO A 241 4.30 4.67 -15.83
N VAL A 242 4.60 4.32 -17.09
CA VAL A 242 3.81 3.35 -17.86
C VAL A 242 4.13 1.93 -17.41
N HIS A 243 3.10 1.18 -17.06
CA HIS A 243 3.22 -0.22 -16.67
C HIS A 243 3.77 -1.08 -17.81
N LEU A 244 4.59 -2.10 -17.49
CA LEU A 244 5.28 -2.95 -18.49
C LEU A 244 4.35 -3.87 -19.30
N SER A 245 3.06 -3.92 -19.04
CA SER A 245 2.09 -4.67 -19.85
C SER A 245 2.04 -4.11 -21.26
N PRO A 246 2.23 -4.96 -22.31
CA PRO A 246 2.17 -4.51 -23.70
C PRO A 246 0.86 -3.77 -24.03
N VAL A 247 -0.28 -4.25 -23.53
CA VAL A 247 -1.59 -3.63 -23.73
C VAL A 247 -1.62 -2.18 -23.24
N VAL A 248 -1.02 -1.94 -22.07
CA VAL A 248 -0.96 -0.59 -21.46
C VAL A 248 -0.01 0.29 -22.29
N GLN A 249 1.18 -0.22 -22.61
CA GLN A 249 2.18 0.52 -23.41
C GLN A 249 1.64 0.92 -24.76
N GLU A 250 1.07 -0.02 -25.53
CA GLU A 250 0.51 0.25 -26.85
C GLU A 250 -0.60 1.31 -26.82
N CYS A 251 -1.49 1.24 -25.83
CA CYS A 251 -2.57 2.22 -25.69
C CYS A 251 -2.02 3.60 -25.28
N ALA A 252 -1.12 3.67 -24.30
CA ALA A 252 -0.53 4.92 -23.83
C ALA A 252 0.26 5.61 -24.96
N HIS A 253 1.15 4.91 -25.64
CA HIS A 253 1.94 5.47 -26.75
C HIS A 253 1.07 5.92 -27.92
N ARG A 254 0.02 5.18 -28.28
CA ARG A 254 -0.87 5.55 -29.38
C ARG A 254 -1.60 6.88 -29.14
N HIS A 255 -1.99 7.17 -27.90
CA HIS A 255 -2.77 8.37 -27.55
C HIS A 255 -1.93 9.55 -27.11
N LEU A 256 -0.77 9.30 -26.49
CA LEU A 256 -0.05 10.31 -25.71
C LEU A 256 1.33 10.66 -26.29
N ASP A 257 1.88 9.87 -27.21
CA ASP A 257 3.16 10.21 -27.84
C ASP A 257 3.11 11.54 -28.60
N GLY A 258 4.17 12.32 -28.47
CA GLY A 258 4.32 13.59 -29.18
C GLY A 258 3.56 14.77 -28.57
N ILE A 259 2.85 14.59 -27.48
CA ILE A 259 2.23 15.68 -26.73
C ILE A 259 3.28 16.29 -25.78
N GLY A 260 3.64 17.55 -26.01
CA GLY A 260 4.82 18.19 -25.42
C GLY A 260 4.86 18.26 -23.89
N ASN A 261 3.70 18.27 -23.23
CA ASN A 261 3.56 18.29 -21.76
C ASN A 261 3.06 16.96 -21.19
N VAL A 262 3.26 15.84 -21.93
CA VAL A 262 3.01 14.50 -21.45
C VAL A 262 4.31 13.70 -21.46
N HIS A 263 4.65 13.13 -20.33
CA HIS A 263 5.89 12.40 -20.11
C HIS A 263 5.60 10.94 -19.79
N LEU A 264 5.76 10.08 -20.80
CA LEU A 264 5.71 8.63 -20.62
C LEU A 264 7.09 8.16 -20.15
N ILE A 265 7.17 7.63 -18.94
CA ILE A 265 8.43 7.19 -18.33
C ILE A 265 8.37 5.72 -17.92
N ALA A 266 9.51 5.14 -17.63
CA ALA A 266 9.59 3.79 -17.08
C ALA A 266 8.93 3.74 -15.68
N PRO A 267 8.46 2.56 -15.24
CA PRO A 267 7.96 2.38 -13.87
C PRO A 267 8.97 2.83 -12.82
N LEU A 268 8.48 3.55 -11.81
CA LEU A 268 9.30 4.10 -10.75
C LEU A 268 9.50 3.09 -9.60
N SER A 269 10.60 3.25 -8.88
CA SER A 269 10.78 2.62 -7.57
C SER A 269 9.78 3.20 -6.55
N ALA A 270 9.61 2.54 -5.40
CA ALA A 270 8.64 2.98 -4.39
C ALA A 270 8.97 4.36 -3.83
N ASP A 271 10.25 4.62 -3.56
CA ASP A 271 10.71 5.90 -3.04
C ASP A 271 10.60 7.02 -4.09
N GLU A 272 10.92 6.76 -5.37
CA GLU A 272 10.67 7.71 -6.45
C GLU A 272 9.17 8.04 -6.59
N MET A 273 8.31 7.02 -6.54
CA MET A 273 6.84 7.21 -6.59
C MET A 273 6.35 8.08 -5.44
N HIS A 274 6.78 7.81 -4.21
CA HIS A 274 6.41 8.61 -3.04
C HIS A 274 6.90 10.05 -3.13
N ASN A 275 8.12 10.28 -3.62
CA ASN A 275 8.66 11.64 -3.79
C ASN A 275 8.01 12.41 -4.95
N LEU A 276 7.67 11.73 -6.05
CA LEU A 276 6.88 12.34 -7.13
C LEU A 276 5.47 12.71 -6.64
N MET A 277 4.81 11.80 -5.91
CA MET A 277 3.52 12.06 -5.27
C MET A 277 3.57 13.27 -4.32
N ALA A 278 4.61 13.37 -3.50
CA ALA A 278 4.78 14.50 -2.58
C ALA A 278 4.94 15.84 -3.29
N ARG A 279 5.48 15.85 -4.52
CA ARG A 279 5.74 17.07 -5.32
C ARG A 279 4.65 17.38 -6.33
N CYS A 280 3.85 16.38 -6.76
CA CYS A 280 2.82 16.59 -7.76
C CYS A 280 1.69 17.51 -7.27
N TYR A 281 0.90 18.03 -8.19
CA TYR A 281 -0.30 18.82 -7.90
C TYR A 281 -1.45 17.89 -7.50
N MET A 282 -1.77 16.89 -8.30
CA MET A 282 -2.79 15.87 -8.02
C MET A 282 -2.41 14.52 -8.63
N VAL A 283 -3.16 13.48 -8.26
CA VAL A 283 -2.98 12.11 -8.74
C VAL A 283 -4.22 11.64 -9.49
N MET A 284 -4.03 11.03 -10.66
CA MET A 284 -5.07 10.34 -11.41
C MET A 284 -4.69 8.86 -11.49
N THR A 285 -5.46 7.96 -10.86
CA THR A 285 -5.00 6.58 -10.66
C THR A 285 -6.10 5.55 -10.64
N ASP A 286 -5.80 4.33 -11.09
CA ASP A 286 -6.59 3.13 -10.83
C ASP A 286 -6.02 2.24 -9.69
N SER A 287 -4.92 2.67 -9.06
CA SER A 287 -4.27 1.96 -7.96
C SER A 287 -4.97 2.16 -6.62
N GLY A 288 -5.23 1.06 -5.89
CA GLY A 288 -5.78 1.13 -4.53
C GLY A 288 -4.82 1.78 -3.52
N GLY A 289 -3.52 1.50 -3.60
CA GLY A 289 -2.51 2.05 -2.68
C GLY A 289 -2.40 3.57 -2.77
N LEU A 290 -2.36 4.12 -3.98
CA LEU A 290 -2.25 5.56 -4.18
C LEU A 290 -3.48 6.35 -3.66
N GLN A 291 -4.65 5.70 -3.56
CA GLN A 291 -5.85 6.27 -2.93
C GLN A 291 -5.69 6.46 -1.41
N GLU A 292 -4.78 5.73 -0.79
CA GLU A 292 -4.47 5.83 0.64
C GLU A 292 -3.28 6.78 0.88
N GLU A 293 -2.25 6.68 0.03
CA GLU A 293 -0.96 7.35 0.17
C GLU A 293 -1.00 8.84 -0.24
N ALA A 294 -1.57 9.16 -1.41
CA ALA A 294 -1.56 10.53 -1.92
C ALA A 294 -2.34 11.52 -1.02
N PRO A 295 -3.51 11.16 -0.44
CA PRO A 295 -4.19 12.02 0.53
C PRO A 295 -3.37 12.32 1.77
N ALA A 296 -2.52 11.39 2.23
CA ALA A 296 -1.63 11.62 3.38
C ALA A 296 -0.57 12.71 3.10
N LEU A 297 -0.30 12.97 1.82
CA LEU A 297 0.58 14.03 1.34
C LEU A 297 -0.19 15.31 0.95
N GLY A 298 -1.50 15.38 1.25
CA GLY A 298 -2.35 16.50 0.90
C GLY A 298 -2.61 16.63 -0.61
N LYS A 299 -2.60 15.51 -1.35
CA LYS A 299 -2.80 15.50 -2.80
C LYS A 299 -4.19 14.99 -3.15
N PRO A 300 -5.03 15.77 -3.87
CA PRO A 300 -6.29 15.30 -4.41
C PRO A 300 -6.09 14.10 -5.33
N VAL A 301 -7.01 13.15 -5.27
CA VAL A 301 -6.96 11.93 -6.09
C VAL A 301 -8.22 11.79 -6.93
N LEU A 302 -8.06 11.61 -8.23
CA LEU A 302 -9.12 11.17 -9.15
C LEU A 302 -8.93 9.68 -9.44
N VAL A 303 -9.93 8.88 -9.07
CA VAL A 303 -9.89 7.43 -9.23
C VAL A 303 -10.46 7.06 -10.59
N LEU A 304 -9.62 6.51 -11.47
CA LEU A 304 -9.94 6.09 -12.85
C LEU A 304 -10.56 4.69 -12.86
N ARG A 305 -11.66 4.53 -12.13
CA ARG A 305 -12.40 3.26 -11.98
C ARG A 305 -13.88 3.56 -11.78
N ARG A 306 -14.75 2.59 -12.11
CA ARG A 306 -16.19 2.67 -11.82
C ARG A 306 -16.52 2.44 -10.36
N GLU A 307 -15.69 1.66 -9.67
CA GLU A 307 -15.84 1.30 -8.26
C GLU A 307 -14.49 1.38 -7.54
N THR A 308 -14.52 1.50 -6.21
CA THR A 308 -13.31 1.44 -5.38
C THR A 308 -13.56 0.60 -4.14
N GLU A 309 -12.54 -0.15 -3.72
CA GLU A 309 -12.50 -0.85 -2.43
C GLU A 309 -12.15 0.09 -1.27
N ARG A 310 -12.10 1.40 -1.50
CA ARG A 310 -11.73 2.46 -0.57
C ARG A 310 -12.88 3.47 -0.38
N PRO A 311 -14.08 3.01 0.02
CA PRO A 311 -15.24 3.91 0.16
C PRO A 311 -15.01 4.99 1.23
N GLU A 312 -14.17 4.74 2.23
CA GLU A 312 -13.85 5.70 3.28
C GLU A 312 -13.15 6.95 2.74
N ALA A 313 -12.27 6.81 1.75
CA ALA A 313 -11.59 7.94 1.11
C ALA A 313 -12.56 8.82 0.33
N VAL A 314 -13.54 8.21 -0.33
CA VAL A 314 -14.61 8.94 -1.02
C VAL A 314 -15.50 9.67 -0.02
N ALA A 315 -15.90 9.00 1.06
CA ALA A 315 -16.73 9.59 2.12
C ALA A 315 -16.02 10.73 2.86
N ALA A 316 -14.70 10.61 3.08
CA ALA A 316 -13.87 11.65 3.67
C ALA A 316 -13.59 12.82 2.71
N GLY A 317 -13.88 12.68 1.42
CA GLY A 317 -13.65 13.71 0.40
C GLY A 317 -12.18 13.86 -0.02
N THR A 318 -11.32 12.90 0.32
CA THR A 318 -9.90 12.91 -0.09
C THR A 318 -9.70 12.42 -1.51
N VAL A 319 -10.64 11.62 -2.02
CA VAL A 319 -10.66 11.14 -3.41
C VAL A 319 -12.02 11.36 -4.05
N LYS A 320 -12.05 11.52 -5.38
CA LYS A 320 -13.27 11.50 -6.20
C LYS A 320 -13.21 10.34 -7.18
N LEU A 321 -14.30 9.59 -7.30
CA LEU A 321 -14.43 8.53 -8.28
C LEU A 321 -14.76 9.16 -9.65
N ALA A 322 -13.77 9.20 -10.54
CA ALA A 322 -13.88 9.81 -11.86
C ALA A 322 -14.52 8.90 -12.91
N GLY A 323 -14.62 7.60 -12.60
CA GLY A 323 -15.05 6.63 -13.58
C GLY A 323 -13.97 6.35 -14.62
N VAL A 324 -14.42 5.83 -15.76
CA VAL A 324 -13.55 5.53 -16.90
C VAL A 324 -13.98 6.26 -18.18
N GLU A 325 -15.10 6.96 -18.12
CA GLU A 325 -15.70 7.70 -19.22
C GLU A 325 -14.97 9.04 -19.42
N ARG A 326 -14.56 9.34 -20.65
CA ARG A 326 -13.76 10.52 -21.01
C ARG A 326 -14.33 11.82 -20.44
N ASP A 327 -15.60 12.10 -20.64
CA ASP A 327 -16.22 13.38 -20.26
C ASP A 327 -16.31 13.55 -18.74
N ALA A 328 -16.54 12.46 -18.00
CA ALA A 328 -16.57 12.47 -16.54
C ALA A 328 -15.17 12.75 -15.95
N ILE A 329 -14.14 12.14 -16.52
CA ILE A 329 -12.74 12.39 -16.12
C ILE A 329 -12.38 13.85 -16.36
N LEU A 330 -12.68 14.37 -17.55
CA LEU A 330 -12.40 15.77 -17.91
C LEU A 330 -13.13 16.75 -16.99
N ALA A 331 -14.40 16.51 -16.69
CA ALA A 331 -15.18 17.39 -15.81
C ALA A 331 -14.52 17.55 -14.43
N LEU A 332 -14.16 16.44 -13.79
CA LEU A 332 -13.53 16.47 -12.47
C LEU A 332 -12.09 17.00 -12.49
N ALA A 333 -11.29 16.66 -13.52
CA ALA A 333 -9.94 17.19 -13.66
C ALA A 333 -9.96 18.71 -13.89
N ASN A 334 -10.86 19.22 -14.75
CA ASN A 334 -11.04 20.64 -14.98
C ASN A 334 -11.52 21.37 -13.72
N GLU A 335 -12.42 20.79 -12.92
CA GLU A 335 -12.82 21.34 -11.63
C GLU A 335 -11.60 21.58 -10.74
N LEU A 336 -10.76 20.57 -10.55
CA LEU A 336 -9.57 20.67 -9.66
C LEU A 336 -8.48 21.59 -10.22
N LEU A 337 -8.37 21.70 -11.54
CA LEU A 337 -7.39 22.59 -12.17
C LEU A 337 -7.83 24.06 -12.16
N ASN A 338 -9.12 24.34 -12.25
CA ASN A 338 -9.65 25.70 -12.41
C ASN A 338 -10.28 26.28 -11.14
N ASP A 339 -10.64 25.47 -10.16
CA ASP A 339 -11.24 25.90 -8.90
C ASP A 339 -10.30 25.62 -7.71
N PRO A 340 -9.57 26.66 -7.21
CA PRO A 340 -8.72 26.53 -6.04
C PRO A 340 -9.47 26.13 -4.76
N ALA A 341 -10.77 26.43 -4.64
CA ALA A 341 -11.55 26.06 -3.47
C ALA A 341 -11.88 24.56 -3.50
N ALA A 342 -12.28 24.01 -4.64
CA ALA A 342 -12.50 22.58 -4.83
C ALA A 342 -11.20 21.79 -4.58
N TYR A 343 -10.07 22.25 -5.11
CA TYR A 343 -8.76 21.67 -4.84
C TYR A 343 -8.44 21.68 -3.35
N ALA A 344 -8.54 22.85 -2.70
CA ALA A 344 -8.21 23.01 -1.29
C ALA A 344 -9.11 22.16 -0.37
N ALA A 345 -10.38 21.97 -0.72
CA ALA A 345 -11.30 21.13 0.01
C ALA A 345 -10.81 19.66 0.05
N MET A 346 -10.39 19.11 -1.09
CA MET A 346 -9.84 17.75 -1.16
C MET A 346 -8.47 17.65 -0.51
N ALA A 347 -7.57 18.60 -0.78
CA ALA A 347 -6.19 18.57 -0.29
C ALA A 347 -6.10 18.68 1.25
N ARG A 348 -7.08 19.29 1.91
CA ARG A 348 -7.17 19.46 3.37
C ARG A 348 -8.09 18.47 4.06
N ALA A 349 -8.77 17.62 3.32
CA ALA A 349 -9.63 16.59 3.89
C ALA A 349 -8.80 15.62 4.73
N VAL A 350 -9.37 15.15 5.85
CA VAL A 350 -8.67 14.24 6.75
C VAL A 350 -8.55 12.87 6.09
N ASN A 351 -7.32 12.35 6.03
CA ASN A 351 -7.09 11.01 5.48
C ASN A 351 -7.60 9.93 6.45
N PRO A 352 -8.60 9.11 6.07
CA PRO A 352 -9.15 8.09 6.94
C PRO A 352 -8.18 6.93 7.21
N TYR A 353 -7.11 6.80 6.42
CA TYR A 353 -6.15 5.69 6.52
C TYR A 353 -5.01 5.94 7.50
N GLY A 354 -4.98 7.08 8.17
CA GLY A 354 -4.03 7.29 9.26
C GLY A 354 -3.28 8.62 9.21
N ASP A 355 -2.52 8.82 10.28
CA ASP A 355 -1.75 10.02 10.59
C ASP A 355 -0.23 9.75 10.62
N GLY A 356 0.19 8.53 10.21
CA GLY A 356 1.57 8.08 10.23
C GLY A 356 2.08 7.66 11.62
N HIS A 357 1.20 7.21 12.50
CA HIS A 357 1.53 6.63 13.78
C HIS A 357 0.98 5.20 13.95
N ALA A 358 0.68 4.53 12.84
CA ALA A 358 0.16 3.17 12.87
C ALA A 358 1.16 2.19 13.48
N CYS A 359 2.44 2.29 13.09
CA CYS A 359 3.50 1.42 13.63
C CYS A 359 3.66 1.56 15.15
N ALA A 360 3.61 2.79 15.67
CA ALA A 360 3.69 3.02 17.11
C ALA A 360 2.48 2.41 17.85
N ARG A 361 1.26 2.56 17.32
CA ARG A 361 0.05 1.95 17.90
C ARG A 361 0.12 0.43 17.89
N ILE A 362 0.64 -0.18 16.82
CA ILE A 362 0.84 -1.63 16.73
C ILE A 362 1.85 -2.09 17.79
N ALA A 363 3.00 -1.42 17.91
CA ALA A 363 4.01 -1.74 18.90
C ALA A 363 3.44 -1.61 20.35
N ASP A 364 2.71 -0.53 20.63
CA ASP A 364 2.04 -0.31 21.91
C ASP A 364 1.03 -1.42 22.24
N ALA A 365 0.26 -1.89 21.25
CA ALA A 365 -0.70 -2.97 21.43
C ALA A 365 -0.02 -4.31 21.69
N ILE A 366 1.12 -4.58 21.05
CA ILE A 366 1.94 -5.76 21.31
C ILE A 366 2.52 -5.72 22.73
N GLU A 367 3.10 -4.58 23.14
CA GLU A 367 3.60 -4.39 24.50
C GLU A 367 2.49 -4.59 25.54
N TRP A 368 1.30 -4.07 25.31
CA TRP A 368 0.14 -4.29 26.18
C TRP A 368 -0.27 -5.77 26.23
N TYR A 369 -0.33 -6.44 25.10
CA TYR A 369 -0.72 -7.86 25.03
C TYR A 369 0.22 -8.77 25.84
N PHE A 370 1.51 -8.47 25.84
CA PHE A 370 2.52 -9.21 26.62
C PHE A 370 2.76 -8.66 28.03
N GLY A 371 1.98 -7.69 28.47
CA GLY A 371 2.08 -7.13 29.82
C GLY A 371 3.29 -6.23 30.06
N LEU A 372 3.96 -5.77 29.01
CA LEU A 372 5.03 -4.77 29.09
C LEU A 372 4.49 -3.35 29.27
N ARG A 373 3.23 -3.13 28.93
CA ARG A 373 2.49 -1.89 29.09
C ARG A 373 1.20 -2.17 29.88
N ALA A 374 0.92 -1.37 30.90
CA ALA A 374 -0.26 -1.55 31.77
C ALA A 374 -1.58 -1.17 31.09
N GLU A 375 -1.58 -0.08 30.29
CA GLU A 375 -2.79 0.47 29.69
C GLU A 375 -2.93 0.00 28.23
N ARG A 376 -4.17 -0.43 27.88
CA ARG A 376 -4.52 -0.69 26.49
C ARG A 376 -4.36 0.60 25.66
N PRO A 377 -3.65 0.58 24.55
CA PRO A 377 -3.52 1.75 23.69
C PRO A 377 -4.86 2.16 23.09
N GLY A 378 -5.01 3.46 22.85
CA GLY A 378 -6.18 4.01 22.18
C GLY A 378 -6.21 3.67 20.70
N ASP A 379 -7.42 3.58 20.14
CA ASP A 379 -7.63 3.43 18.70
C ASP A 379 -7.36 4.75 17.96
N HIS A 380 -6.92 4.64 16.69
CA HIS A 380 -6.89 5.77 15.77
C HIS A 380 -8.31 6.27 15.50
N ARG A 381 -8.48 7.59 15.52
CA ARG A 381 -9.73 8.26 15.15
C ARG A 381 -9.43 9.26 14.04
N ALA A 382 -10.01 9.04 12.86
CA ALA A 382 -9.93 9.96 11.73
C ALA A 382 -10.87 11.17 11.91
#